data_44af8b217c2c8681415f7a36a5b0c1e7
#
_entry.id   44af8b217c2c8681415f7a36a5b0c1e7
#
_cell.length_a   1.000
_cell.length_b   1.000
_cell.length_c   1.000
_cell.angle_alpha   90.00
_cell.angle_beta   90.00
_cell.angle_gamma   90.00
#
_symmetry.space_group_name_H-M   'P 1'
#
loop_
_entity.id
_entity.type
_entity.pdbx_description
1 polymer ?
#
loop_
_entity_poly.entity_id
_entity_poly.type
_entity_poly.pdbx_seq_one_letter_code
_entity_poly.pdbx_strand_id
1 'polypeptide(L)'
;MKPYIKNRMWIVAIAIILIFVNKINFYEIIKKIISILYPVIVALLFAWFLIPAKKKLENLVKKSKRKLISKHSELLSAILVYLVFIGIIIFFILYLIPILKDGITNSYDKFSYYYSVIKKYISNDTFTNIITPQVYLSGAKNAVSVVFKVVMSFVVLIYVLMEHRELKTFFTKLTSIILGDDKSERLVYYFSKINTIFIKYFYSKLISSLILGILIITGFIILKISYPIFFGVIVAISNLIPIFGSFISGVPIALTVFAEYGTVKTLIAIGVIIAGQQIENSILTPKIVGNSIGISGFWILFTVILGGGLFGFWGMLVCIPVAATLKTLYIEILKDKIKSL
;
A
#
# COMPACT_ATOMS: atom_id res chain seq x y z
N MET A 1 -29.84 46.63 -9.81
CA MET A 1 -30.44 45.32 -9.52
C MET A 1 -30.31 45.05 -8.04
N LYS A 2 -31.45 44.83 -7.34
CA LYS A 2 -31.47 44.66 -5.87
C LYS A 2 -30.64 43.42 -5.45
N PRO A 3 -29.86 43.49 -4.37
CA PRO A 3 -28.97 42.37 -3.94
C PRO A 3 -29.72 41.05 -3.68
N TYR A 4 -31.03 41.15 -3.45
CA TYR A 4 -31.92 40.01 -3.21
C TYR A 4 -32.11 39.10 -4.44
N ILE A 5 -32.03 39.63 -5.65
CA ILE A 5 -32.18 38.88 -6.91
C ILE A 5 -30.89 38.11 -7.23
N LYS A 6 -29.74 38.72 -6.91
CA LYS A 6 -28.43 38.08 -7.12
C LYS A 6 -28.27 36.82 -6.27
N ASN A 7 -28.73 36.85 -5.01
CA ASN A 7 -28.68 35.66 -4.13
C ASN A 7 -29.62 34.53 -4.59
N ARG A 8 -30.80 34.86 -5.12
CA ARG A 8 -31.71 33.82 -5.66
C ARG A 8 -31.17 33.14 -6.92
N MET A 9 -30.50 33.87 -7.79
CA MET A 9 -29.87 33.27 -8.97
C MET A 9 -28.77 32.24 -8.61
N TRP A 10 -27.98 32.51 -7.58
CA TRP A 10 -26.98 31.53 -7.09
C TRP A 10 -27.64 30.30 -6.47
N ILE A 11 -28.76 30.46 -5.74
CA ILE A 11 -29.52 29.34 -5.18
C ILE A 11 -30.10 28.45 -6.29
N VAL A 12 -30.66 29.08 -7.33
CA VAL A 12 -31.19 28.37 -8.52
C VAL A 12 -30.05 27.69 -9.30
N ALA A 13 -28.90 28.36 -9.48
CA ALA A 13 -27.73 27.77 -10.13
C ALA A 13 -27.17 26.58 -9.33
N ILE A 14 -27.09 26.71 -8.01
CA ILE A 14 -26.67 25.61 -7.10
C ILE A 14 -27.70 24.46 -7.15
N ALA A 15 -29.00 24.74 -7.16
CA ALA A 15 -30.04 23.72 -7.27
C ALA A 15 -29.99 23.00 -8.61
N ILE A 16 -29.75 23.69 -9.72
CA ILE A 16 -29.57 23.11 -11.05
C ILE A 16 -28.30 22.24 -11.09
N ILE A 17 -27.20 22.73 -10.51
CA ILE A 17 -25.95 21.95 -10.39
C ILE A 17 -26.18 20.69 -9.55
N LEU A 18 -26.89 20.79 -8.41
CA LEU A 18 -27.24 19.65 -7.57
C LEU A 18 -28.14 18.63 -8.27
N ILE A 19 -29.11 19.08 -9.08
CA ILE A 19 -29.97 18.22 -9.89
C ILE A 19 -29.16 17.53 -11.01
N PHE A 20 -28.24 18.25 -11.65
CA PHE A 20 -27.33 17.69 -12.66
C PHE A 20 -26.33 16.71 -12.04
N VAL A 21 -25.77 17.04 -10.87
CA VAL A 21 -24.88 16.17 -10.10
C VAL A 21 -25.61 14.93 -9.62
N ASN A 22 -26.89 15.01 -9.27
CA ASN A 22 -27.67 13.85 -8.83
C ASN A 22 -28.05 12.91 -9.99
N LYS A 23 -28.13 13.40 -11.24
CA LYS A 23 -28.30 12.57 -12.46
C LYS A 23 -26.99 11.98 -12.98
N ILE A 24 -25.86 12.62 -12.70
CA ILE A 24 -24.55 12.11 -13.00
C ILE A 24 -24.14 11.26 -11.78
N ASN A 25 -23.97 9.97 -11.99
CA ASN A 25 -23.51 9.08 -10.91
C ASN A 25 -22.06 9.45 -10.56
N PHE A 26 -21.88 10.55 -9.79
CA PHE A 26 -20.59 11.16 -9.45
C PHE A 26 -19.64 10.12 -8.85
N TYR A 27 -20.20 9.17 -8.11
CA TYR A 27 -19.47 8.03 -7.59
C TYR A 27 -18.86 7.16 -8.72
N GLU A 28 -19.63 6.84 -9.74
CA GLU A 28 -19.15 6.03 -10.89
C GLU A 28 -18.09 6.77 -11.70
N ILE A 29 -18.21 8.09 -11.84
CA ILE A 29 -17.18 8.90 -12.53
C ILE A 29 -15.88 8.89 -11.73
N ILE A 30 -15.94 9.15 -10.43
CA ILE A 30 -14.75 9.10 -9.55
C ILE A 30 -14.13 7.71 -9.60
N LYS A 31 -14.92 6.65 -9.48
CA LYS A 31 -14.45 5.27 -9.56
C LYS A 31 -13.77 4.97 -10.90
N LYS A 32 -14.33 5.46 -12.01
CA LYS A 32 -13.75 5.32 -13.35
C LYS A 32 -12.43 6.09 -13.46
N ILE A 33 -12.37 7.34 -12.99
CA ILE A 33 -11.14 8.15 -12.95
C ILE A 33 -10.05 7.45 -12.13
N ILE A 34 -10.37 6.99 -10.92
CA ILE A 34 -9.43 6.26 -10.07
C ILE A 34 -8.95 4.97 -10.75
N SER A 35 -9.85 4.25 -11.44
CA SER A 35 -9.49 3.04 -12.18
C SER A 35 -8.52 3.34 -13.34
N ILE A 36 -8.68 4.45 -14.03
CA ILE A 36 -7.78 4.90 -15.12
C ILE A 36 -6.44 5.35 -14.53
N LEU A 37 -6.45 6.10 -13.44
CA LEU A 37 -5.26 6.60 -12.77
C LEU A 37 -4.56 5.56 -11.89
N TYR A 38 -5.14 4.38 -11.73
CA TYR A 38 -4.61 3.30 -10.88
C TYR A 38 -3.12 3.01 -11.16
N PRO A 39 -2.65 2.82 -12.41
CA PRO A 39 -1.24 2.58 -12.69
C PRO A 39 -0.33 3.74 -12.22
N VAL A 40 -0.79 4.98 -12.36
CA VAL A 40 -0.05 6.17 -11.94
C VAL A 40 0.04 6.24 -10.42
N ILE A 41 -1.07 6.00 -9.71
CA ILE A 41 -1.12 6.00 -8.25
C ILE A 41 -0.17 4.93 -7.68
N VAL A 42 -0.22 3.73 -8.23
CA VAL A 42 0.65 2.61 -7.82
C VAL A 42 2.12 2.93 -8.11
N ALA A 43 2.41 3.50 -9.28
CA ALA A 43 3.77 3.92 -9.64
C ALA A 43 4.31 4.99 -8.67
N LEU A 44 3.51 5.99 -8.30
CA LEU A 44 3.88 7.01 -7.33
C LEU A 44 4.12 6.42 -5.93
N LEU A 45 3.33 5.45 -5.51
CA LEU A 45 3.55 4.74 -4.25
C LEU A 45 4.90 4.02 -4.25
N PHE A 46 5.21 3.24 -5.30
CA PHE A 46 6.52 2.61 -5.42
C PHE A 46 7.66 3.62 -5.57
N ALA A 47 7.44 4.74 -6.26
CA ALA A 47 8.43 5.80 -6.37
C ALA A 47 8.81 6.37 -5.00
N TRP A 48 7.88 6.49 -4.05
CA TRP A 48 8.20 6.92 -2.67
C TRP A 48 9.19 5.98 -1.98
N PHE A 49 9.15 4.67 -2.25
CA PHE A 49 10.14 3.72 -1.74
C PHE A 49 11.48 3.84 -2.47
N LEU A 50 11.46 4.03 -3.77
CA LEU A 50 12.64 3.92 -4.61
C LEU A 50 13.42 5.23 -4.75
N ILE A 51 12.78 6.40 -4.66
CA ILE A 51 13.44 7.70 -4.76
C ILE A 51 14.58 7.89 -3.73
N PRO A 52 14.44 7.51 -2.44
CA PRO A 52 15.55 7.60 -1.50
C PRO A 52 16.75 6.74 -1.90
N ALA A 53 16.50 5.50 -2.37
CA ALA A 53 17.53 4.61 -2.88
C ALA A 53 18.21 5.17 -4.13
N LYS A 54 17.41 5.70 -5.08
CA LYS A 54 17.91 6.40 -6.28
C LYS A 54 18.84 7.57 -5.91
N LYS A 55 18.41 8.44 -4.98
CA LYS A 55 19.23 9.60 -4.55
C LYS A 55 20.54 9.18 -3.92
N LYS A 56 20.53 8.13 -3.09
CA LYS A 56 21.74 7.58 -2.47
C LYS A 56 22.70 7.05 -3.53
N LEU A 57 22.18 6.29 -4.48
CA LEU A 57 22.97 5.75 -5.59
C LEU A 57 23.48 6.86 -6.52
N GLU A 58 22.65 7.85 -6.83
CA GLU A 58 23.03 9.02 -7.65
C GLU A 58 24.22 9.75 -7.03
N ASN A 59 24.21 9.96 -5.71
CA ASN A 59 25.33 10.60 -5.00
C ASN A 59 26.61 9.76 -5.07
N LEU A 60 26.51 8.44 -5.08
CA LEU A 60 27.66 7.55 -5.26
C LEU A 60 28.19 7.61 -6.69
N VAL A 61 27.29 7.58 -7.67
CA VAL A 61 27.64 7.65 -9.11
C VAL A 61 28.26 9.00 -9.47
N LYS A 62 27.78 10.10 -8.91
CA LYS A 62 28.36 11.45 -9.09
C LYS A 62 29.82 11.55 -8.62
N LYS A 63 30.22 10.77 -7.61
CA LYS A 63 31.61 10.72 -7.14
C LYS A 63 32.55 9.95 -8.08
N SER A 64 32.04 9.35 -9.14
CA SER A 64 32.86 8.60 -10.11
C SER A 64 33.81 9.55 -10.85
N LYS A 65 35.07 9.13 -11.00
CA LYS A 65 36.11 9.87 -11.76
C LYS A 65 35.80 9.95 -13.25
N ARG A 66 34.91 9.12 -13.81
CA ARG A 66 34.54 9.12 -15.22
C ARG A 66 33.48 10.16 -15.51
N LYS A 67 33.86 11.23 -16.24
CA LYS A 67 33.02 12.40 -16.56
C LYS A 67 31.68 12.04 -17.23
N LEU A 68 31.65 11.02 -18.08
CA LEU A 68 30.43 10.53 -18.74
C LEU A 68 29.43 9.91 -17.73
N ILE A 69 29.93 9.10 -16.79
CA ILE A 69 29.12 8.45 -15.75
C ILE A 69 28.55 9.50 -14.80
N SER A 70 29.38 10.47 -14.39
CA SER A 70 28.96 11.56 -13.51
C SER A 70 27.91 12.46 -14.18
N LYS A 71 28.04 12.73 -15.51
CA LYS A 71 27.07 13.54 -16.26
C LYS A 71 25.66 12.90 -16.33
N HIS A 72 25.61 11.58 -16.48
CA HIS A 72 24.34 10.84 -16.61
C HIS A 72 23.95 10.12 -15.30
N SER A 73 24.46 10.58 -14.16
CA SER A 73 24.25 9.94 -12.85
C SER A 73 22.79 9.80 -12.46
N GLU A 74 21.93 10.74 -12.85
CA GLU A 74 20.50 10.71 -12.55
C GLU A 74 19.78 9.60 -13.32
N LEU A 75 20.03 9.50 -14.63
CA LEU A 75 19.47 8.46 -15.48
C LEU A 75 19.98 7.07 -15.09
N LEU A 76 21.31 6.94 -14.90
CA LEU A 76 21.92 5.66 -14.52
C LEU A 76 21.39 5.16 -13.16
N SER A 77 21.28 6.04 -12.17
CA SER A 77 20.75 5.66 -10.86
C SER A 77 19.28 5.27 -10.91
N ALA A 78 18.45 5.92 -11.75
CA ALA A 78 17.06 5.56 -11.95
C ALA A 78 16.94 4.16 -12.57
N ILE A 79 17.67 3.91 -13.67
CA ILE A 79 17.66 2.62 -14.37
C ILE A 79 18.17 1.50 -13.45
N LEU A 80 19.29 1.71 -12.74
CA LEU A 80 19.84 0.68 -11.86
C LEU A 80 18.89 0.32 -10.71
N VAL A 81 18.31 1.31 -10.03
CA VAL A 81 17.35 1.05 -8.96
C VAL A 81 16.11 0.35 -9.50
N TYR A 82 15.62 0.74 -10.67
CA TYR A 82 14.49 0.11 -11.33
C TYR A 82 14.79 -1.35 -11.69
N LEU A 83 15.94 -1.63 -12.33
CA LEU A 83 16.33 -2.98 -12.70
C LEU A 83 16.50 -3.90 -11.47
N VAL A 84 17.11 -3.39 -10.40
CA VAL A 84 17.22 -4.14 -9.14
C VAL A 84 15.84 -4.44 -8.57
N PHE A 85 14.94 -3.46 -8.57
CA PHE A 85 13.58 -3.63 -8.07
C PHE A 85 12.78 -4.66 -8.87
N ILE A 86 12.80 -4.55 -10.22
CA ILE A 86 12.16 -5.51 -11.10
C ILE A 86 12.81 -6.90 -10.98
N GLY A 87 14.15 -6.96 -10.88
CA GLY A 87 14.87 -8.22 -10.65
C GLY A 87 14.45 -8.92 -9.36
N ILE A 88 14.28 -8.16 -8.28
CA ILE A 88 13.75 -8.71 -7.01
C ILE A 88 12.33 -9.25 -7.20
N ILE A 89 11.45 -8.51 -7.88
CA ILE A 89 10.07 -8.96 -8.13
C ILE A 89 10.05 -10.24 -8.98
N ILE A 90 10.81 -10.27 -10.07
CA ILE A 90 10.91 -11.46 -10.94
C ILE A 90 11.46 -12.65 -10.16
N PHE A 91 12.52 -12.44 -9.39
CA PHE A 91 13.08 -13.48 -8.52
C PHE A 91 12.04 -14.05 -7.57
N PHE A 92 11.28 -13.19 -6.87
CA PHE A 92 10.22 -13.63 -5.98
C PHE A 92 9.09 -14.36 -6.71
N ILE A 93 8.68 -13.87 -7.88
CA ILE A 93 7.64 -14.53 -8.70
C ILE A 93 8.11 -15.93 -9.10
N LEU A 94 9.30 -16.04 -9.69
CA LEU A 94 9.86 -17.34 -10.12
C LEU A 94 10.06 -18.31 -8.95
N TYR A 95 10.45 -17.80 -7.79
CA TYR A 95 10.62 -18.61 -6.59
C TYR A 95 9.27 -19.04 -5.98
N LEU A 96 8.27 -18.17 -6.00
CA LEU A 96 6.95 -18.45 -5.41
C LEU A 96 6.07 -19.34 -6.30
N ILE A 97 6.18 -19.26 -7.63
CA ILE A 97 5.35 -20.04 -8.56
C ILE A 97 5.41 -21.56 -8.26
N PRO A 98 6.57 -22.23 -8.17
CA PRO A 98 6.62 -23.66 -7.88
C PRO A 98 6.04 -23.98 -6.49
N ILE A 99 6.37 -23.16 -5.46
CA ILE A 99 5.88 -23.36 -4.10
C ILE A 99 4.35 -23.21 -4.04
N LEU A 100 3.79 -22.21 -4.75
CA LEU A 100 2.36 -22.03 -4.87
C LEU A 100 1.71 -23.22 -5.58
N LYS A 101 2.29 -23.68 -6.69
CA LYS A 101 1.78 -24.83 -7.44
C LYS A 101 1.71 -26.07 -6.56
N ASP A 102 2.79 -26.39 -5.87
CA ASP A 102 2.84 -27.56 -4.99
C ASP A 102 1.93 -27.38 -3.76
N GLY A 103 1.92 -26.20 -3.16
CA GLY A 103 1.04 -25.87 -2.04
C GLY A 103 -0.45 -25.89 -2.42
N ILE A 104 -0.83 -25.36 -3.56
CA ILE A 104 -2.22 -25.37 -4.05
C ILE A 104 -2.65 -26.79 -4.41
N THR A 105 -1.82 -27.55 -5.13
CA THR A 105 -2.15 -28.92 -5.55
C THR A 105 -2.32 -29.84 -4.33
N ASN A 106 -1.39 -29.81 -3.39
CA ASN A 106 -1.46 -30.61 -2.17
C ASN A 106 -2.53 -30.14 -1.18
N SER A 107 -2.84 -28.85 -1.17
CA SER A 107 -3.90 -28.29 -0.31
C SER A 107 -5.27 -28.43 -0.92
N TYR A 108 -5.41 -28.48 -2.25
CA TYR A 108 -6.70 -28.60 -2.93
C TYR A 108 -7.42 -29.92 -2.59
N ASP A 109 -6.69 -31.04 -2.61
CA ASP A 109 -7.26 -32.34 -2.25
C ASP A 109 -7.67 -32.39 -0.77
N LYS A 110 -6.82 -31.86 0.11
CA LYS A 110 -7.11 -31.76 1.54
C LYS A 110 -8.20 -30.74 1.83
N PHE A 111 -8.20 -29.60 1.14
CA PHE A 111 -9.24 -28.58 1.26
C PHE A 111 -10.61 -29.08 0.79
N SER A 112 -10.64 -29.84 -0.32
CA SER A 112 -11.85 -30.50 -0.80
C SER A 112 -12.43 -31.48 0.22
N TYR A 113 -11.57 -32.25 0.87
CA TYR A 113 -11.95 -33.14 1.96
C TYR A 113 -12.51 -32.37 3.16
N TYR A 114 -11.78 -31.34 3.67
CA TYR A 114 -12.27 -30.54 4.80
C TYR A 114 -13.50 -29.70 4.45
N TYR A 115 -13.62 -29.21 3.21
CA TYR A 115 -14.83 -28.54 2.75
C TYR A 115 -16.04 -29.48 2.79
N SER A 116 -15.89 -30.73 2.39
CA SER A 116 -16.97 -31.72 2.50
C SER A 116 -17.34 -32.01 3.94
N VAL A 117 -16.38 -32.06 4.87
CA VAL A 117 -16.62 -32.24 6.30
C VAL A 117 -17.28 -31.01 6.90
N ILE A 118 -16.81 -29.80 6.63
CA ILE A 118 -17.38 -28.55 7.13
C ILE A 118 -18.79 -28.35 6.61
N LYS A 119 -19.04 -28.64 5.33
CA LYS A 119 -20.36 -28.57 4.70
C LYS A 119 -21.38 -29.51 5.38
N LYS A 120 -20.91 -30.64 5.94
CA LYS A 120 -21.75 -31.57 6.69
C LYS A 120 -22.21 -31.03 8.06
N TYR A 121 -21.41 -30.12 8.65
CA TYR A 121 -21.69 -29.55 9.99
C TYR A 121 -22.22 -28.11 9.94
N ILE A 122 -21.99 -27.37 8.89
CA ILE A 122 -22.44 -25.98 8.71
C ILE A 122 -23.36 -25.93 7.49
N SER A 123 -24.66 -26.07 7.75
CA SER A 123 -25.73 -26.00 6.71
C SER A 123 -26.06 -24.56 6.29
N ASN A 124 -25.15 -23.60 6.39
CA ASN A 124 -25.39 -22.20 6.08
C ASN A 124 -24.85 -21.86 4.69
N ASP A 125 -25.75 -21.62 3.73
CA ASP A 125 -25.45 -21.31 2.32
C ASP A 125 -24.56 -20.08 2.12
N THR A 126 -24.48 -19.19 3.10
CA THR A 126 -23.66 -17.97 3.05
C THR A 126 -22.15 -18.28 3.02
N PHE A 127 -21.70 -19.31 3.71
CA PHE A 127 -20.30 -19.72 3.75
C PHE A 127 -19.89 -20.51 2.50
N THR A 128 -20.81 -21.29 1.94
CA THR A 128 -20.57 -22.10 0.73
C THR A 128 -20.44 -21.23 -0.52
N ASN A 129 -21.09 -20.06 -0.57
CA ASN A 129 -21.06 -19.15 -1.70
C ASN A 129 -19.75 -18.31 -1.77
N ILE A 130 -18.99 -18.20 -0.68
CA ILE A 130 -17.69 -17.47 -0.66
C ILE A 130 -16.56 -18.30 -1.28
N ILE A 131 -16.69 -19.63 -1.33
CA ILE A 131 -15.60 -20.57 -1.70
C ILE A 131 -15.98 -21.41 -2.92
N THR A 132 -16.86 -20.93 -3.81
CA THR A 132 -17.27 -21.68 -4.99
C THR A 132 -16.20 -21.64 -6.10
N PRO A 133 -16.13 -22.69 -6.97
CA PRO A 133 -15.27 -22.69 -8.17
C PRO A 133 -15.50 -21.49 -9.08
N GLN A 134 -16.67 -20.86 -9.03
CA GLN A 134 -17.00 -19.64 -9.76
C GLN A 134 -16.22 -18.42 -9.27
N VAL A 135 -15.84 -18.34 -8.00
CA VAL A 135 -14.95 -17.27 -7.47
C VAL A 135 -13.56 -17.42 -8.06
N TYR A 136 -13.06 -18.65 -8.28
CA TYR A 136 -11.79 -18.90 -8.97
C TYR A 136 -11.84 -18.49 -10.45
N LEU A 137 -12.92 -18.79 -11.16
CA LEU A 137 -13.09 -18.45 -12.57
C LEU A 137 -13.29 -16.94 -12.80
N SER A 138 -14.01 -16.26 -11.91
CA SER A 138 -14.15 -14.80 -11.96
C SER A 138 -12.83 -14.10 -11.58
N GLY A 139 -12.05 -14.67 -10.66
CA GLY A 139 -10.69 -14.24 -10.35
C GLY A 139 -9.76 -14.35 -11.56
N ALA A 140 -9.83 -15.42 -12.33
CA ALA A 140 -9.02 -15.61 -13.53
C ALA A 140 -9.35 -14.61 -14.66
N LYS A 141 -10.62 -14.27 -14.89
CA LYS A 141 -11.01 -13.23 -15.85
C LYS A 141 -10.54 -11.83 -15.45
N ASN A 142 -10.52 -11.54 -14.16
CA ASN A 142 -9.99 -10.29 -13.63
C ASN A 142 -8.45 -10.24 -13.63
N ALA A 143 -7.77 -11.39 -13.62
CA ALA A 143 -6.31 -11.49 -13.57
C ALA A 143 -5.63 -10.77 -14.74
N VAL A 144 -6.15 -10.90 -15.96
CA VAL A 144 -5.59 -10.21 -17.15
C VAL A 144 -5.64 -8.68 -16.98
N SER A 145 -6.76 -8.15 -16.49
CA SER A 145 -6.88 -6.72 -16.21
C SER A 145 -5.94 -6.24 -15.09
N VAL A 146 -5.78 -7.06 -14.05
CA VAL A 146 -4.84 -6.76 -12.96
C VAL A 146 -3.40 -6.81 -13.46
N VAL A 147 -3.01 -7.83 -14.21
CA VAL A 147 -1.66 -7.94 -14.80
C VAL A 147 -1.37 -6.73 -15.70
N PHE A 148 -2.29 -6.33 -16.57
CA PHE A 148 -2.13 -5.16 -17.41
C PHE A 148 -1.92 -3.88 -16.58
N LYS A 149 -2.73 -3.66 -15.54
CA LYS A 149 -2.58 -2.51 -14.63
C LYS A 149 -1.25 -2.50 -13.90
N VAL A 150 -0.79 -3.67 -13.47
CA VAL A 150 0.51 -3.83 -12.79
C VAL A 150 1.66 -3.53 -13.75
N VAL A 151 1.63 -4.09 -14.97
CA VAL A 151 2.65 -3.82 -15.99
C VAL A 151 2.69 -2.33 -16.33
N MET A 152 1.54 -1.70 -16.54
CA MET A 152 1.47 -0.26 -16.77
C MET A 152 1.98 0.57 -15.58
N SER A 153 1.76 0.11 -14.35
CA SER A 153 2.33 0.76 -13.17
C SER A 153 3.87 0.73 -13.18
N PHE A 154 4.46 -0.37 -13.60
CA PHE A 154 5.93 -0.46 -13.74
C PHE A 154 6.47 0.40 -14.87
N VAL A 155 5.75 0.49 -16.00
CA VAL A 155 6.12 1.41 -17.08
C VAL A 155 6.07 2.87 -16.59
N VAL A 156 5.02 3.28 -15.91
CA VAL A 156 4.91 4.64 -15.34
C VAL A 156 5.99 4.88 -14.28
N LEU A 157 6.30 3.87 -13.46
CA LEU A 157 7.30 3.97 -12.40
C LEU A 157 8.69 4.38 -12.93
N ILE A 158 9.15 3.77 -14.03
CA ILE A 158 10.45 4.14 -14.57
C ILE A 158 10.49 5.61 -15.02
N TYR A 159 9.42 6.10 -15.67
CA TYR A 159 9.31 7.51 -16.05
C TYR A 159 9.32 8.43 -14.83
N VAL A 160 8.54 8.11 -13.79
CA VAL A 160 8.53 8.88 -12.54
C VAL A 160 9.92 8.90 -11.89
N LEU A 161 10.66 7.80 -11.92
CA LEU A 161 12.03 7.76 -11.38
C LEU A 161 13.01 8.59 -12.22
N MET A 162 12.88 8.58 -13.55
CA MET A 162 13.75 9.34 -14.45
C MET A 162 13.45 10.84 -14.35
N GLU A 163 12.21 11.23 -14.39
CA GLU A 163 11.76 12.63 -14.54
C GLU A 163 11.30 13.27 -13.21
N HIS A 164 11.58 12.65 -12.05
CA HIS A 164 11.03 13.13 -10.78
C HIS A 164 11.39 14.60 -10.45
N ARG A 165 12.53 15.12 -10.94
CA ARG A 165 12.92 16.52 -10.74
C ARG A 165 12.15 17.45 -11.66
N GLU A 166 11.98 17.05 -12.91
CA GLU A 166 11.23 17.81 -13.92
C GLU A 166 9.76 17.90 -13.51
N LEU A 167 9.16 16.76 -13.11
CA LEU A 167 7.81 16.72 -12.57
C LEU A 167 7.65 17.66 -11.35
N LYS A 168 8.59 17.63 -10.40
CA LYS A 168 8.57 18.53 -9.26
C LYS A 168 8.63 20.00 -9.71
N THR A 169 9.54 20.34 -10.62
CA THR A 169 9.68 21.71 -11.15
C THR A 169 8.45 22.16 -11.91
N PHE A 170 7.89 21.27 -12.74
CA PHE A 170 6.63 21.54 -13.46
C PHE A 170 5.48 21.87 -12.50
N PHE A 171 5.24 21.02 -11.49
CA PHE A 171 4.18 21.27 -10.52
C PHE A 171 4.41 22.54 -9.69
N THR A 172 5.66 22.85 -9.33
CA THR A 172 5.98 24.07 -8.60
C THR A 172 5.70 25.30 -9.45
N LYS A 173 6.11 25.31 -10.73
CA LYS A 173 5.82 26.41 -11.66
C LYS A 173 4.32 26.55 -11.94
N LEU A 174 3.61 25.45 -12.12
CA LEU A 174 2.17 25.47 -12.34
C LEU A 174 1.42 26.07 -11.15
N THR A 175 1.82 25.71 -9.93
CA THR A 175 1.22 26.27 -8.71
C THR A 175 1.54 27.75 -8.55
N SER A 176 2.73 28.23 -8.91
CA SER A 176 3.06 29.66 -8.85
C SER A 176 2.25 30.48 -9.86
N ILE A 177 2.02 29.96 -11.06
CA ILE A 177 1.19 30.60 -12.08
C ILE A 177 -0.28 30.71 -11.63
N ILE A 178 -0.84 29.65 -11.01
CA ILE A 178 -2.27 29.60 -10.65
C ILE A 178 -2.57 30.38 -9.35
N LEU A 179 -1.69 30.28 -8.35
CA LEU A 179 -1.95 30.74 -6.99
C LEU A 179 -1.12 31.96 -6.56
N GLY A 180 -0.14 32.35 -7.38
CA GLY A 180 0.88 33.34 -7.04
C GLY A 180 2.00 32.75 -6.18
N ASP A 181 3.13 33.46 -6.13
CA ASP A 181 4.37 32.93 -5.57
C ASP A 181 4.27 32.63 -4.06
N ASP A 182 3.70 33.53 -3.25
CA ASP A 182 3.56 33.35 -1.79
C ASP A 182 2.75 32.10 -1.43
N LYS A 183 1.62 31.87 -2.12
CA LYS A 183 0.78 30.70 -1.89
C LYS A 183 1.41 29.44 -2.43
N SER A 184 2.15 29.54 -3.55
CA SER A 184 2.88 28.43 -4.13
C SER A 184 4.00 27.95 -3.20
N GLU A 185 4.78 28.85 -2.61
CA GLU A 185 5.81 28.49 -1.64
C GLU A 185 5.25 27.73 -0.43
N ARG A 186 4.14 28.21 0.13
CA ARG A 186 3.44 27.51 1.23
C ARG A 186 2.97 26.12 0.80
N LEU A 187 2.40 25.98 -0.38
CA LEU A 187 1.98 24.70 -0.93
C LEU A 187 3.16 23.75 -1.11
N VAL A 188 4.25 24.20 -1.72
CA VAL A 188 5.48 23.39 -1.90
C VAL A 188 6.05 22.96 -0.56
N TYR A 189 6.03 23.83 0.45
CA TYR A 189 6.42 23.49 1.82
C TYR A 189 5.57 22.36 2.38
N TYR A 190 4.23 22.45 2.30
CA TYR A 190 3.33 21.40 2.77
C TYR A 190 3.51 20.09 2.00
N PHE A 191 3.62 20.14 0.68
CA PHE A 191 3.89 18.95 -0.14
C PHE A 191 5.23 18.29 0.22
N SER A 192 6.26 19.05 0.47
CA SER A 192 7.57 18.53 0.93
C SER A 192 7.43 17.81 2.27
N LYS A 193 6.63 18.35 3.19
CA LYS A 193 6.37 17.76 4.50
C LYS A 193 5.55 16.48 4.39
N ILE A 194 4.49 16.49 3.59
CA ILE A 194 3.69 15.31 3.24
C ILE A 194 4.60 14.20 2.69
N ASN A 195 5.40 14.53 1.69
CA ASN A 195 6.34 13.59 1.07
C ASN A 195 7.31 12.98 2.10
N THR A 196 7.80 13.78 3.04
CA THR A 196 8.69 13.30 4.12
C THR A 196 7.96 12.31 5.05
N ILE A 197 6.71 12.60 5.42
CA ILE A 197 5.88 11.71 6.27
C ILE A 197 5.65 10.38 5.54
N PHE A 198 5.27 10.42 4.26
CA PHE A 198 5.03 9.24 3.45
C PHE A 198 6.28 8.38 3.30
N ILE A 199 7.42 8.97 2.92
CA ILE A 199 8.69 8.24 2.78
C ILE A 199 9.07 7.57 4.11
N LYS A 200 9.02 8.32 5.22
CA LYS A 200 9.35 7.77 6.54
C LYS A 200 8.43 6.60 6.91
N TYR A 201 7.13 6.76 6.73
CA TYR A 201 6.16 5.72 7.06
C TYR A 201 6.40 4.45 6.23
N PHE A 202 6.43 4.58 4.91
CA PHE A 202 6.58 3.44 4.02
C PHE A 202 7.91 2.72 4.22
N TYR A 203 9.02 3.48 4.32
CA TYR A 203 10.33 2.91 4.55
C TYR A 203 10.39 2.14 5.88
N SER A 204 9.85 2.73 6.93
CA SER A 204 9.79 2.09 8.25
C SER A 204 8.91 0.84 8.22
N LYS A 205 7.75 0.91 7.56
CA LYS A 205 6.83 -0.23 7.47
C LYS A 205 7.42 -1.36 6.63
N LEU A 206 8.13 -1.04 5.55
CA LEU A 206 8.83 -2.03 4.74
C LEU A 206 9.89 -2.78 5.56
N ILE A 207 10.73 -2.04 6.30
CA ILE A 207 11.78 -2.65 7.12
C ILE A 207 11.16 -3.52 8.22
N SER A 208 10.15 -3.03 8.94
CA SER A 208 9.51 -3.81 10.01
C SER A 208 8.84 -5.08 9.46
N SER A 209 8.20 -4.99 8.29
CA SER A 209 7.58 -6.13 7.63
C SER A 209 8.59 -7.18 7.16
N LEU A 210 9.73 -6.75 6.64
CA LEU A 210 10.81 -7.66 6.26
C LEU A 210 11.39 -8.39 7.48
N ILE A 211 11.64 -7.66 8.58
CA ILE A 211 12.13 -8.26 9.82
C ILE A 211 11.10 -9.26 10.37
N LEU A 212 9.82 -8.91 10.39
CA LEU A 212 8.75 -9.81 10.81
C LEU A 212 8.72 -11.08 9.94
N GLY A 213 8.80 -10.93 8.62
CA GLY A 213 8.87 -12.06 7.70
C GLY A 213 10.04 -13.01 8.02
N ILE A 214 11.23 -12.46 8.28
CA ILE A 214 12.41 -13.24 8.66
C ILE A 214 12.18 -13.95 10.01
N LEU A 215 11.57 -13.29 10.99
CA LEU A 215 11.23 -13.92 12.27
C LEU A 215 10.29 -15.11 12.10
N ILE A 216 9.26 -14.96 11.25
CA ILE A 216 8.32 -16.06 10.96
C ILE A 216 9.02 -17.20 10.21
N ILE A 217 9.84 -16.90 9.19
CA ILE A 217 10.65 -17.92 8.50
C ILE A 217 11.48 -18.74 9.50
N THR A 218 12.19 -18.02 10.38
CA THR A 218 13.06 -18.67 11.38
C THR A 218 12.24 -19.55 12.34
N GLY A 219 11.12 -19.03 12.86
CA GLY A 219 10.24 -19.78 13.75
C GLY A 219 9.67 -21.03 13.08
N PHE A 220 9.28 -20.94 11.82
CA PHE A 220 8.71 -22.06 11.07
C PHE A 220 9.76 -23.09 10.65
N ILE A 221 11.01 -22.69 10.39
CA ILE A 221 12.14 -23.61 10.21
C ILE A 221 12.36 -24.43 11.49
N ILE A 222 12.40 -23.76 12.65
CA ILE A 222 12.58 -24.44 13.95
C ILE A 222 11.45 -25.43 14.22
N LEU A 223 10.23 -25.07 13.88
CA LEU A 223 9.05 -25.93 14.03
C LEU A 223 8.96 -27.03 12.97
N LYS A 224 9.86 -27.05 11.99
CA LYS A 224 9.83 -27.97 10.84
C LYS A 224 8.46 -27.93 10.14
N ILE A 225 7.95 -26.73 9.88
CA ILE A 225 6.75 -26.49 9.08
C ILE A 225 7.17 -26.40 7.62
N SER A 226 6.42 -27.08 6.74
CA SER A 226 6.65 -27.00 5.30
C SER A 226 6.49 -25.58 4.77
N TYR A 227 7.28 -25.21 3.76
CA TYR A 227 7.23 -23.92 3.08
C TYR A 227 7.44 -22.68 3.97
N PRO A 228 8.42 -22.65 4.90
CA PRO A 228 8.59 -21.56 5.86
C PRO A 228 8.85 -20.22 5.18
N ILE A 229 9.61 -20.19 4.09
CA ILE A 229 9.91 -18.97 3.33
C ILE A 229 8.64 -18.39 2.70
N PHE A 230 7.79 -19.25 2.14
CA PHE A 230 6.51 -18.84 1.55
C PHE A 230 5.62 -18.17 2.60
N PHE A 231 5.46 -18.78 3.76
CA PHE A 231 4.64 -18.20 4.84
C PHE A 231 5.23 -16.90 5.37
N GLY A 232 6.54 -16.81 5.55
CA GLY A 232 7.17 -15.58 6.00
C GLY A 232 7.04 -14.44 4.98
N VAL A 233 7.10 -14.73 3.68
CA VAL A 233 6.88 -13.74 2.62
C VAL A 233 5.42 -13.27 2.61
N ILE A 234 4.45 -14.19 2.74
CA ILE A 234 3.02 -13.83 2.85
C ILE A 234 2.80 -12.93 4.06
N VAL A 235 3.38 -13.26 5.22
CA VAL A 235 3.27 -12.43 6.42
C VAL A 235 3.90 -11.07 6.19
N ALA A 236 5.09 -10.99 5.60
CA ALA A 236 5.76 -9.72 5.31
C ALA A 236 4.93 -8.82 4.37
N ILE A 237 4.39 -9.38 3.29
CA ILE A 237 3.56 -8.63 2.34
C ILE A 237 2.25 -8.18 2.99
N SER A 238 1.56 -9.09 3.66
CA SER A 238 0.29 -8.78 4.33
C SER A 238 0.46 -7.75 5.45
N ASN A 239 1.59 -7.79 6.15
CA ASN A 239 1.91 -6.86 7.23
C ASN A 239 2.10 -5.41 6.76
N LEU A 240 2.22 -5.15 5.45
CA LEU A 240 2.15 -3.78 4.93
C LEU A 240 0.81 -3.11 5.26
N ILE A 241 -0.27 -3.90 5.43
CA ILE A 241 -1.56 -3.42 5.89
C ILE A 241 -1.62 -3.55 7.42
N PRO A 242 -1.65 -2.43 8.15
CA PRO A 242 -1.70 -2.47 9.61
C PRO A 242 -2.97 -3.15 10.11
N ILE A 243 -2.87 -3.89 11.21
CA ILE A 243 -3.94 -4.62 11.89
C ILE A 243 -4.49 -5.80 11.04
N PHE A 244 -4.89 -5.56 9.80
CA PHE A 244 -5.48 -6.58 8.94
C PHE A 244 -4.44 -7.57 8.36
N GLY A 245 -3.18 -7.18 8.26
CA GLY A 245 -2.12 -8.02 7.69
C GLY A 245 -1.97 -9.36 8.41
N SER A 246 -2.09 -9.35 9.74
CA SER A 246 -2.04 -10.56 10.56
C SER A 246 -3.19 -11.53 10.30
N PHE A 247 -4.39 -11.02 10.08
CA PHE A 247 -5.55 -11.86 9.76
C PHE A 247 -5.48 -12.39 8.34
N ILE A 248 -5.07 -11.55 7.37
CA ILE A 248 -4.95 -11.93 5.96
C ILE A 248 -3.94 -13.06 5.77
N SER A 249 -2.83 -13.04 6.50
CA SER A 249 -1.82 -14.10 6.45
C SER A 249 -2.07 -15.23 7.45
N GLY A 250 -2.48 -14.90 8.67
CA GLY A 250 -2.60 -15.86 9.77
C GLY A 250 -3.66 -16.92 9.53
N VAL A 251 -4.82 -16.54 8.99
CA VAL A 251 -5.92 -17.49 8.73
C VAL A 251 -5.53 -18.54 7.70
N PRO A 252 -5.04 -18.20 6.48
CA PRO A 252 -4.60 -19.20 5.51
C PRO A 252 -3.45 -20.07 6.04
N ILE A 253 -2.50 -19.49 6.75
CA ILE A 253 -1.38 -20.24 7.34
C ILE A 253 -1.90 -21.23 8.37
N ALA A 254 -2.77 -20.81 9.28
CA ALA A 254 -3.35 -21.69 10.30
C ALA A 254 -4.10 -22.86 9.67
N LEU A 255 -4.91 -22.61 8.63
CA LEU A 255 -5.64 -23.66 7.92
C LEU A 255 -4.70 -24.65 7.24
N THR A 256 -3.64 -24.18 6.58
CA THR A 256 -2.66 -25.02 5.90
C THR A 256 -1.88 -25.88 6.90
N VAL A 257 -1.39 -25.27 8.00
CA VAL A 257 -0.66 -26.00 9.05
C VAL A 257 -1.58 -26.99 9.75
N PHE A 258 -2.85 -26.64 9.98
CA PHE A 258 -3.83 -27.57 10.56
C PHE A 258 -4.06 -28.79 9.67
N ALA A 259 -4.21 -28.58 8.38
CA ALA A 259 -4.43 -29.65 7.41
C ALA A 259 -3.24 -30.63 7.34
N GLU A 260 -2.02 -30.13 7.53
CA GLU A 260 -0.80 -30.93 7.39
C GLU A 260 -0.33 -31.57 8.71
N TYR A 261 -0.46 -30.84 9.82
CA TYR A 261 0.18 -31.22 11.11
C TYR A 261 -0.80 -31.37 12.29
N GLY A 262 -2.09 -31.05 12.10
CA GLY A 262 -3.08 -31.12 13.14
C GLY A 262 -3.04 -29.96 14.16
N THR A 263 -3.87 -30.04 15.20
CA THR A 263 -4.22 -28.95 16.11
C THR A 263 -3.03 -28.39 16.89
N VAL A 264 -2.21 -29.27 17.50
CA VAL A 264 -1.14 -28.83 18.40
C VAL A 264 -0.12 -27.97 17.67
N LYS A 265 0.35 -28.42 16.50
CA LYS A 265 1.35 -27.70 15.73
C LYS A 265 0.80 -26.39 15.15
N THR A 266 -0.49 -26.35 14.83
CA THR A 266 -1.20 -25.13 14.43
C THR A 266 -1.24 -24.09 15.53
N LEU A 267 -1.57 -24.49 16.77
CA LEU A 267 -1.58 -23.57 17.90
C LEU A 267 -0.19 -22.97 18.17
N ILE A 268 0.85 -23.79 18.05
CA ILE A 268 2.24 -23.33 18.20
C ILE A 268 2.60 -22.35 17.04
N ALA A 269 2.22 -22.65 15.80
CA ALA A 269 2.45 -21.77 14.65
C ALA A 269 1.74 -20.42 14.80
N ILE A 270 0.50 -20.43 15.25
CA ILE A 270 -0.25 -19.20 15.59
C ILE A 270 0.47 -18.43 16.69
N GLY A 271 0.95 -19.12 17.73
CA GLY A 271 1.75 -18.53 18.80
C GLY A 271 3.00 -17.81 18.28
N VAL A 272 3.72 -18.42 17.32
CA VAL A 272 4.89 -17.80 16.66
C VAL A 272 4.49 -16.54 15.88
N ILE A 273 3.39 -16.58 15.14
CA ILE A 273 2.89 -15.41 14.40
C ILE A 273 2.54 -14.28 15.37
N ILE A 274 1.82 -14.58 16.44
CA ILE A 274 1.43 -13.59 17.46
C ILE A 274 2.67 -13.02 18.16
N ALA A 275 3.62 -13.86 18.55
CA ALA A 275 4.87 -13.42 19.18
C ALA A 275 5.69 -12.50 18.26
N GLY A 276 5.82 -12.89 16.98
CA GLY A 276 6.47 -12.05 15.97
C GLY A 276 5.79 -10.68 15.83
N GLN A 277 4.47 -10.65 15.82
CA GLN A 277 3.70 -9.39 15.76
C GLN A 277 3.83 -8.55 17.02
N GLN A 278 3.89 -9.16 18.20
CA GLN A 278 4.14 -8.42 19.44
C GLN A 278 5.55 -7.79 19.43
N ILE A 279 6.55 -8.50 18.92
CA ILE A 279 7.89 -7.95 18.72
C ILE A 279 7.85 -6.78 17.73
N GLU A 280 7.13 -6.91 16.62
CA GLU A 280 6.96 -5.81 15.66
C GLU A 280 6.33 -4.59 16.31
N ASN A 281 5.19 -4.76 16.96
CA ASN A 281 4.41 -3.66 17.52
C ASN A 281 5.10 -2.98 18.72
N SER A 282 5.75 -3.76 19.58
CA SER A 282 6.31 -3.27 20.83
C SER A 282 7.77 -2.79 20.69
N ILE A 283 8.53 -3.35 19.74
CA ILE A 283 9.97 -3.10 19.62
C ILE A 283 10.31 -2.45 18.27
N LEU A 284 9.91 -3.06 17.16
CA LEU A 284 10.32 -2.61 15.82
C LEU A 284 9.64 -1.30 15.45
N THR A 285 8.34 -1.21 15.61
CA THR A 285 7.57 -0.02 15.26
C THR A 285 8.06 1.22 16.03
N PRO A 286 8.21 1.22 17.36
CA PRO A 286 8.74 2.38 18.07
C PRO A 286 10.18 2.74 17.69
N LYS A 287 11.05 1.76 17.44
CA LYS A 287 12.47 2.01 17.09
C LYS A 287 12.64 2.50 15.65
N ILE A 288 11.86 2.01 14.71
CA ILE A 288 12.03 2.28 13.28
C ILE A 288 11.18 3.48 12.85
N VAL A 289 9.93 3.54 13.29
CA VAL A 289 8.98 4.62 12.96
C VAL A 289 9.20 5.81 13.89
N GLY A 290 9.65 5.54 15.13
CA GLY A 290 9.75 6.54 16.19
C GLY A 290 8.36 7.06 16.59
N ASN A 291 8.34 8.00 17.54
CA ASN A 291 7.11 8.69 17.96
C ASN A 291 6.57 9.68 16.92
N SER A 292 7.06 9.60 15.67
CA SER A 292 6.85 10.61 14.62
C SER A 292 5.42 10.70 14.12
N ILE A 293 4.61 9.64 14.28
CA ILE A 293 3.24 9.62 13.76
C ILE A 293 2.23 10.07 14.81
N GLY A 294 2.45 9.75 16.09
CA GLY A 294 1.67 10.23 17.24
C GLY A 294 0.14 10.06 17.12
N ILE A 295 -0.33 9.11 16.29
CA ILE A 295 -1.75 8.81 16.09
C ILE A 295 -2.14 7.71 17.06
N SER A 296 -3.30 7.86 17.76
CA SER A 296 -3.81 6.81 18.64
C SER A 296 -4.30 5.60 17.85
N GLY A 297 -4.31 4.42 18.48
CA GLY A 297 -4.75 3.17 17.86
C GLY A 297 -6.17 3.24 17.28
N PHE A 298 -7.07 3.98 17.94
CA PHE A 298 -8.42 4.22 17.43
C PHE A 298 -8.41 4.90 16.04
N TRP A 299 -7.64 5.98 15.88
CA TRP A 299 -7.55 6.69 14.60
C TRP A 299 -6.88 5.84 13.52
N ILE A 300 -5.92 4.99 13.89
CA ILE A 300 -5.31 4.04 12.95
C ILE A 300 -6.39 3.08 12.43
N LEU A 301 -7.13 2.42 13.33
CA LEU A 301 -8.20 1.50 12.95
C LEU A 301 -9.27 2.19 12.11
N PHE A 302 -9.74 3.36 12.55
CA PHE A 302 -10.75 4.15 11.85
C PHE A 302 -10.34 4.50 10.41
N THR A 303 -9.12 5.01 10.24
CA THR A 303 -8.62 5.38 8.90
C THR A 303 -8.38 4.19 8.00
N VAL A 304 -7.95 3.04 8.57
CA VAL A 304 -7.77 1.79 7.79
C VAL A 304 -9.12 1.26 7.30
N ILE A 305 -10.16 1.28 8.14
CA ILE A 305 -11.52 0.87 7.74
C ILE A 305 -12.05 1.80 6.65
N LEU A 306 -11.93 3.13 6.83
CA LEU A 306 -12.36 4.10 5.83
C LEU A 306 -11.58 3.95 4.52
N GLY A 307 -10.26 3.86 4.60
CA GLY A 307 -9.40 3.69 3.42
C GLY A 307 -9.72 2.40 2.68
N GLY A 308 -9.93 1.31 3.42
CA GLY A 308 -10.31 0.01 2.86
C GLY A 308 -11.66 0.03 2.16
N GLY A 309 -12.66 0.67 2.77
CA GLY A 309 -14.00 0.81 2.18
C GLY A 309 -14.03 1.69 0.93
N LEU A 310 -13.23 2.76 0.88
CA LEU A 310 -13.22 3.69 -0.24
C LEU A 310 -12.32 3.24 -1.40
N PHE A 311 -11.12 2.74 -1.10
CA PHE A 311 -10.07 2.47 -2.10
C PHE A 311 -9.49 1.06 -2.02
N GLY A 312 -10.10 0.16 -1.25
CA GLY A 312 -9.64 -1.21 -1.09
C GLY A 312 -8.24 -1.33 -0.49
N PHE A 313 -7.45 -2.28 -0.98
CA PHE A 313 -6.08 -2.56 -0.52
C PHE A 313 -5.18 -1.30 -0.47
N TRP A 314 -5.17 -0.50 -1.52
CA TRP A 314 -4.34 0.70 -1.62
C TRP A 314 -4.78 1.79 -0.64
N GLY A 315 -6.09 1.89 -0.39
CA GLY A 315 -6.63 2.78 0.63
C GLY A 315 -6.15 2.40 2.03
N MET A 316 -6.20 1.12 2.39
CA MET A 316 -5.68 0.63 3.67
C MET A 316 -4.18 0.92 3.85
N LEU A 317 -3.42 0.82 2.78
CA LEU A 317 -1.97 1.05 2.80
C LEU A 317 -1.61 2.53 2.98
N VAL A 318 -2.37 3.43 2.35
CA VAL A 318 -2.07 4.88 2.32
C VAL A 318 -2.75 5.65 3.45
N CYS A 319 -3.81 5.11 4.06
CA CYS A 319 -4.64 5.83 5.03
C CYS A 319 -3.87 6.35 6.25
N ILE A 320 -2.90 5.60 6.76
CA ILE A 320 -2.13 6.01 7.94
C ILE A 320 -1.23 7.22 7.66
N PRO A 321 -0.39 7.25 6.61
CA PRO A 321 0.37 8.45 6.31
C PRO A 321 -0.52 9.64 5.93
N VAL A 322 -1.71 9.41 5.35
CA VAL A 322 -2.70 10.48 5.13
C VAL A 322 -3.18 11.04 6.47
N ALA A 323 -3.59 10.19 7.41
CA ALA A 323 -4.01 10.62 8.75
C ALA A 323 -2.90 11.34 9.51
N ALA A 324 -1.65 10.85 9.42
CA ALA A 324 -0.48 11.50 10.00
C ALA A 324 -0.25 12.90 9.42
N THR A 325 -0.42 13.03 8.12
CA THR A 325 -0.33 14.31 7.41
C THR A 325 -1.41 15.26 7.88
N LEU A 326 -2.68 14.84 7.89
CA LEU A 326 -3.80 15.67 8.35
C LEU A 326 -3.59 16.17 9.78
N LYS A 327 -3.17 15.28 10.69
CA LYS A 327 -2.86 15.66 12.07
C LYS A 327 -1.73 16.69 12.14
N THR A 328 -0.65 16.46 11.39
CA THR A 328 0.51 17.36 11.40
C THR A 328 0.16 18.75 10.88
N LEU A 329 -0.58 18.82 9.78
CA LEU A 329 -1.05 20.08 9.20
C LEU A 329 -2.02 20.80 10.13
N TYR A 330 -2.94 20.06 10.77
CA TYR A 330 -3.88 20.64 11.73
C TYR A 330 -3.15 21.30 12.92
N ILE A 331 -2.18 20.61 13.50
CA ILE A 331 -1.39 21.16 14.62
C ILE A 331 -0.61 22.40 14.19
N GLU A 332 -0.08 22.43 12.98
CA GLU A 332 0.71 23.54 12.47
C GLU A 332 -0.16 24.77 12.22
N ILE A 333 -1.30 24.59 11.55
CA ILE A 333 -2.28 25.67 11.31
C ILE A 333 -2.77 26.27 12.63
N LEU A 334 -3.01 25.42 13.66
CA LEU A 334 -3.39 25.92 14.99
C LEU A 334 -2.27 26.73 15.66
N LYS A 335 -1.02 26.28 15.58
CA LYS A 335 0.12 27.01 16.12
C LYS A 335 0.33 28.36 15.45
N ASP A 336 0.13 28.43 14.14
CA ASP A 336 0.25 29.67 13.40
C ASP A 336 -0.88 30.66 13.77
N LYS A 337 -2.10 30.19 13.97
CA LYS A 337 -3.21 31.00 14.46
C LYS A 337 -2.99 31.53 15.87
N ILE A 338 -2.48 30.70 16.78
CA ILE A 338 -2.20 31.12 18.17
C ILE A 338 -1.08 32.15 18.22
N LYS A 339 -0.07 32.07 17.34
CA LYS A 339 1.00 33.07 17.25
C LYS A 339 0.57 34.41 16.65
N SER A 340 -0.53 34.41 15.89
CA SER A 340 -1.09 35.63 15.28
C SER A 340 -2.14 36.32 16.17
N LEU A 341 -2.50 35.77 17.32
CA LEU A 341 -3.30 36.35 18.41
C LEU A 341 -2.39 36.90 19.48
#